data_3ce79ad5110785eca6617625eb1673d3
#
_entry.id   3ce79ad5110785eca6617625eb1673d3
#
_cell.length_a   1.000
_cell.length_b   1.000
_cell.length_c   1.000
_cell.angle_alpha   90.00
_cell.angle_beta   90.00
_cell.angle_gamma   90.00
#
_symmetry.space_group_name_H-M   'P 1'
#
loop_
_entity.id
_entity.type
_entity.pdbx_description
1 polymer ?
#
loop_
_entity_poly.entity_id
_entity_poly.type
_entity_poly.pdbx_seq_one_letter_code
_entity_poly.pdbx_strand_id
1 'polypeptide(L)' 'MSEASGASQASIRVNGEAEPLAVATLAALLAEKAVDTEQKGIAVALNGAVVPRAAWPETALKAGDNVEIVRARQGG' A
#
# COMPACT_ATOMS: atom_id res chain seq x y z
N MET A 1 27.74 -10.11 -8.51
CA MET A 1 27.23 -10.08 -8.43
C MET A 1 26.46 -10.01 -7.88
N SER A 2 26.41 -9.70 -7.74
CA SER A 2 25.66 -9.72 -7.29
C SER A 2 25.00 -9.76 -6.85
N GLU A 3 24.74 -9.66 -6.86
CA GLU A 3 24.03 -9.76 -6.57
C GLU A 3 23.37 -9.81 -5.89
N ALA A 4 23.42 -10.18 -6.52
CA ALA A 4 22.58 -10.58 -5.48
C ALA A 4 21.88 -9.56 -4.70
N SER A 5 22.36 -8.53 -4.73
CA SER A 5 21.75 -7.54 -3.95
C SER A 5 20.32 -7.37 -4.25
N GLY A 6 19.94 -7.53 -5.42
CA GLY A 6 18.54 -7.35 -5.70
C GLY A 6 17.69 -8.29 -4.95
N ALA A 7 18.21 -9.43 -4.66
CA ALA A 7 17.41 -10.43 -4.01
C ALA A 7 17.02 -10.03 -2.61
N SER A 8 17.72 -9.12 -2.01
CA SER A 8 17.37 -8.79 -0.65
C SER A 8 16.35 -7.68 -0.56
N GLN A 9 15.91 -7.16 -1.68
CA GLN A 9 14.90 -6.10 -1.64
C GLN A 9 13.52 -6.66 -1.78
N ALA A 10 12.73 -6.52 -0.73
CA ALA A 10 11.33 -6.88 -0.82
C ALA A 10 10.59 -5.86 -1.66
N SER A 11 9.56 -6.32 -2.33
CA SER A 11 8.74 -5.43 -3.15
C SER A 11 7.27 -5.75 -2.94
N ILE A 12 6.45 -4.77 -3.26
CA ILE A 12 5.00 -4.90 -3.25
C ILE A 12 4.49 -4.32 -4.56
N ARG A 13 3.20 -4.49 -4.81
CA ARG A 13 2.56 -3.82 -5.92
C ARG A 13 1.55 -2.83 -5.36
N VAL A 14 1.54 -1.66 -5.94
CA VAL A 14 0.57 -0.64 -5.57
C VAL A 14 -0.13 -0.22 -6.84
N ASN A 15 -1.42 -0.51 -6.91
CA ASN A 15 -2.22 -0.22 -8.10
C ASN A 15 -1.58 -0.80 -9.36
N GLY A 16 -1.05 -2.01 -9.23
CA GLY A 16 -0.49 -2.72 -10.36
C GLY A 16 0.96 -2.44 -10.67
N GLU A 17 1.59 -1.56 -9.93
CA GLU A 17 2.98 -1.21 -10.19
C GLU A 17 3.87 -1.70 -9.07
N ALA A 18 4.94 -2.34 -9.43
CA ALA A 18 5.88 -2.86 -8.43
C ALA A 18 6.68 -1.71 -7.85
N GLU A 19 6.90 -1.76 -6.55
CA GLU A 19 7.77 -0.79 -5.90
C GLU A 19 8.38 -1.41 -4.67
N PRO A 20 9.46 -0.83 -4.18
CA PRO A 20 10.11 -1.39 -3.00
C PRO A 20 9.20 -1.34 -1.78
N LEU A 21 9.31 -2.35 -0.95
CA LEU A 21 8.63 -2.33 0.34
C LEU A 21 9.49 -1.55 1.31
N ALA A 22 9.14 -0.29 1.50
CA ALA A 22 9.97 0.60 2.29
C ALA A 22 9.32 1.02 3.60
N VAL A 23 8.09 0.58 3.85
CA VAL A 23 7.36 0.94 5.07
C VAL A 23 6.74 -0.30 5.66
N ALA A 24 6.37 -0.22 6.93
CA ALA A 24 5.94 -1.40 7.67
C ALA A 24 4.44 -1.62 7.64
N THR A 25 3.65 -0.57 7.48
CA THR A 25 2.20 -0.70 7.59
C THR A 25 1.50 -0.04 6.43
N LEU A 26 0.25 -0.39 6.27
CA LEU A 26 -0.58 0.20 5.23
C LEU A 26 -0.73 1.71 5.44
N ALA A 27 -0.93 2.14 6.69
CA ALA A 27 -1.04 3.57 6.95
C ALA A 27 0.24 4.30 6.58
N ALA A 28 1.39 3.71 6.84
CA ALA A 28 2.65 4.33 6.48
C ALA A 28 2.81 4.42 4.97
N LEU A 29 2.34 3.41 4.25
CA LEU A 29 2.38 3.46 2.80
C LEU A 29 1.53 4.61 2.27
N LEU A 30 0.34 4.78 2.82
CA LEU A 30 -0.52 5.85 2.37
C LEU A 30 0.09 7.21 2.64
N ALA A 31 0.76 7.35 3.78
CA ALA A 31 1.45 8.60 4.09
C ALA A 31 2.58 8.86 3.10
N GLU A 32 3.29 7.81 2.73
CA GLU A 32 4.37 7.96 1.77
C GLU A 32 3.85 8.41 0.42
N LYS A 33 2.66 7.97 0.07
CA LYS A 33 2.04 8.33 -1.20
C LYS A 33 1.31 9.66 -1.12
N ALA A 34 1.41 10.35 -0.01
CA ALA A 34 0.73 11.63 0.18
C ALA A 34 -0.77 11.50 0.11
N VAL A 35 -1.29 10.35 0.51
CA VAL A 35 -2.72 10.14 0.58
C VAL A 35 -3.20 10.61 1.94
N ASP A 36 -4.18 11.50 1.94
CA ASP A 36 -4.73 12.00 3.18
C ASP A 36 -5.63 10.93 3.78
N THR A 37 -5.18 10.32 4.85
CA THR A 37 -5.93 9.20 5.42
C THR A 37 -7.20 9.64 6.12
N GLU A 38 -7.40 10.93 6.29
CA GLU A 38 -8.65 11.42 6.84
C GLU A 38 -9.63 11.82 5.77
N GLN A 39 -9.22 11.81 4.53
CA GLN A 39 -10.10 12.17 3.44
C GLN A 39 -11.12 11.08 3.22
N LYS A 40 -12.36 11.46 2.99
CA LYS A 40 -13.40 10.49 2.69
C LYS A 40 -13.26 10.01 1.26
N GLY A 41 -13.84 8.86 1.00
CA GLY A 41 -13.85 8.34 -0.34
C GLY A 41 -12.63 7.55 -0.71
N ILE A 42 -11.77 7.24 0.22
CA ILE A 42 -10.61 6.42 -0.05
C ILE A 42 -10.88 5.01 0.45
N ALA A 43 -10.68 4.04 -0.41
CA ALA A 43 -10.79 2.64 -0.05
C ALA A 43 -9.48 1.95 -0.38
N VAL A 44 -9.09 1.03 0.46
CA VAL A 44 -7.84 0.31 0.27
C VAL A 44 -8.12 -1.18 0.37
N ALA A 45 -7.59 -1.94 -0.57
CA ALA A 45 -7.66 -3.38 -0.54
C ALA A 45 -6.25 -3.94 -0.48
N LEU A 46 -6.10 -5.00 0.27
CA LEU A 46 -4.82 -5.71 0.38
C LEU A 46 -5.05 -7.14 -0.05
N ASN A 47 -4.37 -7.53 -1.12
CA ASN A 47 -4.49 -8.87 -1.67
C ASN A 47 -5.94 -9.24 -1.96
N GLY A 48 -6.71 -8.27 -2.45
CA GLY A 48 -8.08 -8.49 -2.84
C GLY A 48 -9.11 -8.31 -1.75
N ALA A 49 -8.69 -8.00 -0.54
CA ALA A 49 -9.62 -7.83 0.57
C ALA A 49 -9.61 -6.39 1.05
N VAL A 50 -10.78 -5.80 1.20
CA VAL A 50 -10.89 -4.42 1.65
C VAL A 50 -10.43 -4.34 3.11
N VAL A 51 -9.61 -3.34 3.40
CA VAL A 51 -9.12 -3.11 4.75
C VAL A 51 -9.82 -1.89 5.31
N PRO A 52 -10.55 -2.03 6.41
CA PRO A 52 -11.22 -0.87 7.00
C PRO A 52 -10.21 0.18 7.42
N ARG A 53 -10.62 1.42 7.31
CA ARG A 53 -9.73 2.53 7.63
C ARG A 53 -9.11 2.40 9.01
N ALA A 54 -9.91 1.97 9.99
CA ALA A 54 -9.39 1.86 11.35
C ALA A 54 -8.28 0.82 11.48
N ALA A 55 -8.19 -0.11 10.54
CA ALA A 55 -7.18 -1.15 10.60
C ALA A 55 -5.90 -0.77 9.84
N TRP A 56 -5.89 0.32 9.11
CA TRP A 56 -4.71 0.66 8.30
C TRP A 56 -3.42 0.76 9.11
N PRO A 57 -3.43 1.41 10.27
CA PRO A 57 -2.17 1.51 11.03
C PRO A 57 -1.70 0.19 11.61
N GLU A 58 -2.59 -0.78 11.69
CA GLU A 58 -2.25 -2.08 12.25
C GLU A 58 -2.03 -3.14 11.21
N THR A 59 -2.18 -2.81 9.96
CA THR A 59 -2.05 -3.79 8.89
C THR A 59 -0.62 -3.80 8.39
N ALA A 60 0.09 -4.86 8.69
CA ALA A 60 1.48 -4.99 8.29
C ALA A 60 1.57 -5.35 6.82
N LEU A 61 2.57 -4.81 6.14
CA LEU A 61 2.85 -5.13 4.76
C LEU A 61 3.96 -6.14 4.68
N LYS A 62 3.87 -7.03 3.70
CA LYS A 62 4.86 -8.08 3.49
C LYS A 62 5.27 -8.10 2.04
N ALA A 63 6.42 -8.67 1.79
CA ALA A 63 6.90 -8.83 0.42
C ALA A 63 5.85 -9.57 -0.40
N GLY A 64 5.62 -9.08 -1.59
CA GLY A 64 4.66 -9.69 -2.49
C GLY A 64 3.24 -9.24 -2.32
N ASP A 65 2.96 -8.40 -1.34
CA ASP A 65 1.60 -7.92 -1.16
C ASP A 65 1.16 -7.05 -2.32
N ASN A 66 -0.14 -7.09 -2.58
CA ASN A 66 -0.75 -6.31 -3.65
C ASN A 66 -1.74 -5.35 -3.01
N VAL A 67 -1.46 -4.06 -3.16
CA VAL A 67 -2.27 -3.01 -2.55
C VAL A 67 -3.02 -2.27 -3.63
N GLU A 68 -4.30 -2.04 -3.41
CA GLU A 68 -5.10 -1.24 -4.32
C GLU A 68 -5.67 -0.06 -3.57
N ILE A 69 -5.43 1.12 -4.07
CA ILE A 69 -5.92 2.35 -3.45
C ILE A 69 -6.89 2.99 -4.42
N VAL A 70 -8.12 3.13 -3.99
CA VAL A 70 -9.18 3.68 -4.83
C VAL A 70 -9.68 4.96 -4.19
N ARG A 71 -9.81 5.99 -4.99
CA ARG A 71 -10.37 7.25 -4.53
C ARG A 71 -11.67 7.49 -5.23
N ALA A 72 -12.74 7.57 -4.45
CA ALA A 72 -14.04 7.85 -5.03
C ALA A 72 -14.08 9.31 -5.45
N ARG A 73 -14.59 9.54 -6.64
CA ARG A 73 -14.76 10.89 -7.08
C ARG A 73 -16.01 11.45 -6.48
N GLN A 74 -15.86 12.60 -5.94
CA GLN A 74 -17.02 13.26 -5.43
C GLN A 74 -17.75 13.85 -6.58
N GLY A 75 -18.93 13.48 -6.69
CA GLY A 75 -19.75 13.85 -7.74
C GLY A 75 -19.52 15.08 -8.41
N GLY A 76 -18.72 15.19 -8.46
CA GLY A 76 -18.49 16.26 -9.24
C GLY A 76 -19.63 16.19 -10.01
#